data_4283e848c94bf02ebf6df700eea1b9d9
#
_entry.id   4283e848c94bf02ebf6df700eea1b9d9
#
_cell.length_a   1.000
_cell.length_b   1.000
_cell.length_c   1.000
_cell.angle_alpha   90.00
_cell.angle_beta   90.00
_cell.angle_gamma   90.00
#
_symmetry.space_group_name_H-M   'P 1'
#
loop_
_entity.id
_entity.type
_entity.pdbx_description
1 polymer ?
#
loop_
_entity_poly.entity_id
_entity_poly.type
_entity_poly.pdbx_seq_one_letter_code
_entity_poly.pdbx_strand_id
1 'polypeptide(L)'
;MAETVSTNQFKNGMHVELDGQVWRIVGFQHVKPGKGGAFVRTKLKNIESGSVVDKTFRAGEKMARIFTETKNVQYLYDSGDDVVLMDQETYEQISLRRVDVAEDLDFVQPSATIQLLMVDGRPAGMQLPASVELAVAETEPGVRGDTVSNVTKPATLETGAVVQVPLFVNVGDRIKVDTRERRYISRA
;
A
#
# COMPACT_ATOMS: atom_id res chain seq x y z
N MET A 1 0.75 0.96 -26.60
CA MET A 1 -0.68 0.98 -27.03
C MET A 1 -1.50 0.38 -25.90
N ALA A 2 -2.50 1.10 -25.43
CA ALA A 2 -3.38 0.56 -24.40
C ALA A 2 -4.12 -0.67 -24.95
N GLU A 3 -3.93 -1.84 -24.34
CA GLU A 3 -4.70 -3.02 -24.67
C GLU A 3 -6.14 -2.83 -24.19
N THR A 4 -7.11 -3.21 -25.02
CA THR A 4 -8.52 -3.13 -24.65
C THR A 4 -9.01 -4.49 -24.19
N VAL A 5 -9.64 -4.55 -23.02
CA VAL A 5 -10.27 -5.75 -22.47
C VAL A 5 -11.77 -5.60 -22.42
N SER A 6 -12.50 -6.67 -22.77
CA SER A 6 -13.95 -6.72 -22.57
C SER A 6 -14.31 -7.33 -21.20
N THR A 7 -15.50 -7.00 -20.70
CA THR A 7 -15.99 -7.57 -19.44
C THR A 7 -16.08 -9.09 -19.42
N ASN A 8 -16.16 -9.72 -20.62
CA ASN A 8 -16.14 -11.18 -20.75
C ASN A 8 -14.76 -11.81 -20.49
N GLN A 9 -13.71 -10.97 -20.51
CA GLN A 9 -12.31 -11.37 -20.32
C GLN A 9 -11.78 -11.00 -18.94
N PHE A 10 -12.63 -10.49 -18.05
CA PHE A 10 -12.23 -10.09 -16.70
C PHE A 10 -11.60 -11.23 -15.92
N LYS A 11 -10.58 -10.90 -15.19
CA LYS A 11 -9.91 -11.77 -14.19
C LYS A 11 -9.66 -10.98 -12.92
N ASN A 12 -9.73 -11.66 -11.78
CA ASN A 12 -9.33 -11.06 -10.51
C ASN A 12 -7.87 -10.65 -10.56
N GLY A 13 -7.56 -9.47 -10.05
CA GLY A 13 -6.22 -8.89 -10.08
C GLY A 13 -5.91 -8.07 -11.33
N MET A 14 -6.74 -8.12 -12.37
CA MET A 14 -6.58 -7.29 -13.57
C MET A 14 -6.81 -5.81 -13.24
N HIS A 15 -6.04 -4.92 -13.87
CA HIS A 15 -6.21 -3.48 -13.74
C HIS A 15 -6.83 -2.90 -15.00
N VAL A 16 -7.76 -1.98 -14.81
CA VAL A 16 -8.49 -1.28 -15.87
C VAL A 16 -8.56 0.21 -15.56
N GLU A 17 -8.62 1.03 -16.60
CA GLU A 17 -8.85 2.46 -16.46
C GLU A 17 -10.35 2.76 -16.57
N LEU A 18 -10.85 3.53 -15.61
CA LEU A 18 -12.20 4.07 -15.60
C LEU A 18 -12.17 5.52 -15.13
N ASP A 19 -12.72 6.40 -15.93
CA ASP A 19 -12.82 7.83 -15.61
C ASP A 19 -11.46 8.48 -15.25
N GLY A 20 -10.39 8.05 -15.95
CA GLY A 20 -9.01 8.51 -15.73
C GLY A 20 -8.32 7.97 -14.49
N GLN A 21 -8.94 7.01 -13.80
CA GLN A 21 -8.38 6.35 -12.61
C GLN A 21 -8.12 4.87 -12.87
N VAL A 22 -7.09 4.33 -12.21
CA VAL A 22 -6.75 2.91 -12.33
C VAL A 22 -7.41 2.12 -11.20
N TRP A 23 -8.14 1.07 -11.60
CA TRP A 23 -8.90 0.21 -10.73
C TRP A 23 -8.45 -1.25 -10.87
N ARG A 24 -8.31 -1.92 -9.74
CA ARG A 24 -8.06 -3.36 -9.70
C ARG A 24 -9.38 -4.11 -9.56
N ILE A 25 -9.61 -5.10 -10.41
CA ILE A 25 -10.74 -6.01 -10.30
C ILE A 25 -10.48 -6.98 -9.14
N VAL A 26 -11.27 -6.87 -8.07
CA VAL A 26 -11.15 -7.74 -6.89
C VAL A 26 -12.19 -8.85 -6.87
N GLY A 27 -13.25 -8.70 -7.69
CA GLY A 27 -14.26 -9.73 -7.89
C GLY A 27 -15.23 -9.33 -8.98
N PHE A 28 -15.84 -10.29 -9.64
CA PHE A 28 -16.88 -10.05 -10.64
C PHE A 28 -17.84 -11.23 -10.76
N GLN A 29 -19.06 -10.94 -11.21
CA GLN A 29 -20.10 -11.94 -11.43
C GLN A 29 -20.86 -11.63 -12.71
N HIS A 30 -20.91 -12.59 -13.62
CA HIS A 30 -21.73 -12.52 -14.82
C HIS A 30 -23.19 -12.86 -14.47
N VAL A 31 -24.11 -11.97 -14.83
CA VAL A 31 -25.54 -12.15 -14.63
C VAL A 31 -26.26 -12.14 -15.98
N LYS A 32 -26.99 -13.22 -16.24
CA LYS A 32 -27.86 -13.35 -17.42
C LYS A 32 -29.30 -13.39 -16.94
N PRO A 33 -29.99 -12.24 -16.89
CA PRO A 33 -31.41 -12.23 -16.51
C PRO A 33 -32.25 -12.91 -17.59
N GLY A 34 -33.37 -13.51 -17.22
CA GLY A 34 -34.26 -14.15 -18.17
C GLY A 34 -34.93 -13.18 -19.16
N LYS A 35 -35.03 -11.90 -18.81
CA LYS A 35 -35.45 -10.78 -19.67
C LYS A 35 -34.47 -9.64 -19.47
N GLY A 36 -33.94 -9.09 -20.57
CA GLY A 36 -32.96 -7.98 -20.54
C GLY A 36 -31.56 -8.40 -20.99
N GLY A 37 -30.66 -7.42 -21.11
CA GLY A 37 -29.26 -7.65 -21.51
C GLY A 37 -28.44 -8.26 -20.38
N ALA A 38 -27.49 -9.12 -20.72
CA ALA A 38 -26.53 -9.65 -19.75
C ALA A 38 -25.63 -8.51 -19.23
N PHE A 39 -25.26 -8.59 -17.96
CA PHE A 39 -24.40 -7.61 -17.29
C PHE A 39 -23.38 -8.30 -16.37
N VAL A 40 -22.34 -7.55 -16.00
CA VAL A 40 -21.29 -8.01 -15.10
C VAL A 40 -21.22 -7.08 -13.89
N ARG A 41 -21.54 -7.61 -12.72
CA ARG A 41 -21.29 -6.90 -11.44
C ARG A 41 -19.82 -7.05 -11.11
N THR A 42 -19.13 -5.94 -10.90
CA THR A 42 -17.70 -5.94 -10.68
C THR A 42 -17.38 -5.15 -9.41
N LYS A 43 -16.62 -5.76 -8.52
CA LYS A 43 -16.04 -5.10 -7.37
C LYS A 43 -14.65 -4.58 -7.75
N LEU A 44 -14.47 -3.28 -7.63
CA LEU A 44 -13.27 -2.56 -8.04
C LEU A 44 -12.60 -1.92 -6.83
N LYS A 45 -11.28 -2.01 -6.75
CA LYS A 45 -10.46 -1.31 -5.77
C LYS A 45 -9.62 -0.27 -6.49
N ASN A 46 -9.76 0.99 -6.10
CA ASN A 46 -8.90 2.06 -6.58
C ASN A 46 -7.47 1.85 -6.08
N ILE A 47 -6.47 1.94 -6.95
CA ILE A 47 -5.07 1.68 -6.57
C ILE A 47 -4.44 2.84 -5.80
N GLU A 48 -4.92 4.07 -5.99
CA GLU A 48 -4.40 5.26 -5.32
C GLU A 48 -5.07 5.46 -3.96
N SER A 49 -6.41 5.51 -3.93
CA SER A 49 -7.17 5.79 -2.70
C SER A 49 -7.44 4.55 -1.85
N GLY A 50 -7.27 3.33 -2.41
CA GLY A 50 -7.63 2.08 -1.76
C GLY A 50 -9.14 1.83 -1.62
N SER A 51 -9.98 2.78 -2.03
CA SER A 51 -11.44 2.67 -1.93
C SER A 51 -11.99 1.51 -2.77
N VAL A 52 -13.02 0.85 -2.26
CA VAL A 52 -13.68 -0.28 -2.93
C VAL A 52 -15.09 0.11 -3.31
N VAL A 53 -15.44 -0.09 -4.58
CA VAL A 53 -16.76 0.20 -5.12
C VAL A 53 -17.31 -0.98 -5.92
N ASP A 54 -18.64 -1.10 -5.96
CA ASP A 54 -19.31 -2.04 -6.85
C ASP A 54 -19.82 -1.28 -8.08
N LYS A 55 -19.44 -1.73 -9.27
CA LYS A 55 -19.88 -1.15 -10.55
C LYS A 55 -20.41 -2.25 -11.47
N THR A 56 -21.51 -1.94 -12.15
CA THR A 56 -22.15 -2.86 -13.08
C THR A 56 -21.86 -2.40 -14.52
N PHE A 57 -21.35 -3.31 -15.34
CA PHE A 57 -21.06 -3.10 -16.74
C PHE A 57 -21.97 -3.95 -17.61
N ARG A 58 -22.20 -3.54 -18.85
CA ARG A 58 -22.86 -4.39 -19.85
C ARG A 58 -21.93 -5.54 -20.23
N ALA A 59 -22.50 -6.71 -20.54
CA ALA A 59 -21.72 -7.82 -21.07
C ALA A 59 -21.09 -7.41 -22.41
N GLY A 60 -19.77 -7.63 -22.56
CA GLY A 60 -19.02 -7.25 -23.76
C GLY A 60 -18.58 -5.77 -23.78
N GLU A 61 -18.88 -4.96 -22.76
CA GLU A 61 -18.35 -3.60 -22.66
C GLU A 61 -16.82 -3.63 -22.61
N LYS A 62 -16.19 -2.71 -23.31
CA LYS A 62 -14.73 -2.63 -23.44
C LYS A 62 -14.16 -1.47 -22.67
N MET A 63 -12.99 -1.68 -22.08
CA MET A 63 -12.25 -0.65 -21.34
C MET A 63 -10.74 -0.85 -21.54
N ALA A 64 -9.96 0.18 -21.26
CA ALA A 64 -8.51 0.10 -21.34
C ALA A 64 -7.98 -0.80 -20.22
N ARG A 65 -7.15 -1.78 -20.60
CA ARG A 65 -6.40 -2.61 -19.67
C ARG A 65 -5.10 -1.91 -19.35
N ILE A 66 -4.82 -1.82 -18.06
CA ILE A 66 -3.60 -1.24 -17.53
C ILE A 66 -2.66 -2.37 -17.10
N PHE A 67 -1.42 -2.29 -17.54
CA PHE A 67 -0.39 -3.23 -17.11
C PHE A 67 0.28 -2.70 -15.84
N THR A 68 0.36 -3.59 -14.86
CA THR A 68 1.06 -3.31 -13.62
C THR A 68 2.14 -4.36 -13.41
N GLU A 69 3.28 -3.92 -12.96
CA GLU A 69 4.37 -4.78 -12.50
C GLU A 69 4.82 -4.32 -11.11
N THR A 70 5.43 -5.22 -10.37
CA THR A 70 6.02 -4.91 -9.08
C THR A 70 7.53 -5.12 -9.20
N LYS A 71 8.31 -4.09 -8.86
CA LYS A 71 9.77 -4.13 -8.83
C LYS A 71 10.26 -4.18 -7.39
N ASN A 72 11.29 -4.97 -7.14
CA ASN A 72 12.02 -4.90 -5.88
C ASN A 72 13.03 -3.76 -5.97
N VAL A 73 12.89 -2.78 -5.10
CA VAL A 73 13.75 -1.61 -5.07
C VAL A 73 14.33 -1.43 -3.67
N GLN A 74 15.52 -0.84 -3.63
CA GLN A 74 16.19 -0.46 -2.40
C GLN A 74 16.07 1.03 -2.18
N TYR A 75 15.65 1.44 -0.98
CA TYR A 75 15.70 2.84 -0.58
C TYR A 75 17.16 3.28 -0.42
N LEU A 76 17.54 4.33 -1.15
CA LEU A 76 18.90 4.87 -1.08
C LEU A 76 18.98 6.09 -0.17
N TYR A 77 18.33 7.17 -0.57
CA TYR A 77 18.37 8.46 0.15
C TYR A 77 17.27 9.42 -0.29
N ASP A 78 17.05 10.44 0.52
CA ASP A 78 16.24 11.60 0.17
C ASP A 78 17.06 12.61 -0.62
N SER A 79 16.51 13.13 -1.70
CA SER A 79 17.08 14.18 -2.54
C SER A 79 16.14 15.39 -2.60
N GLY A 80 16.06 16.15 -1.52
CA GLY A 80 15.15 17.28 -1.41
C GLY A 80 13.67 16.85 -1.42
N ASP A 81 12.95 17.19 -2.48
CA ASP A 81 11.54 16.86 -2.64
C ASP A 81 11.31 15.43 -3.18
N ASP A 82 12.38 14.73 -3.51
CA ASP A 82 12.33 13.39 -4.08
C ASP A 82 12.98 12.36 -3.16
N VAL A 83 12.50 11.12 -3.31
CA VAL A 83 13.09 9.91 -2.72
C VAL A 83 13.71 9.10 -3.84
N VAL A 84 14.96 8.71 -3.67
CA VAL A 84 15.71 7.93 -4.65
C VAL A 84 15.74 6.47 -4.25
N LEU A 85 15.23 5.63 -5.14
CA LEU A 85 15.18 4.19 -5.03
C LEU A 85 16.07 3.57 -6.11
N MET A 86 16.58 2.37 -5.88
CA MET A 86 17.35 1.61 -6.87
C MET A 86 16.67 0.28 -7.16
N ASP A 87 16.38 0.03 -8.42
CA ASP A 87 15.91 -1.27 -8.89
C ASP A 87 17.00 -2.32 -8.66
N GLN A 88 16.66 -3.40 -7.96
CA GLN A 88 17.63 -4.44 -7.58
C GLN A 88 18.04 -5.36 -8.75
N GLU A 89 17.29 -5.36 -9.84
CA GLU A 89 17.57 -6.17 -11.03
C GLU A 89 18.40 -5.38 -12.05
N THR A 90 18.00 -4.13 -12.32
CA THR A 90 18.62 -3.30 -13.35
C THR A 90 19.66 -2.32 -12.81
N TYR A 91 19.65 -2.09 -11.48
CA TYR A 91 20.46 -1.07 -10.78
C TYR A 91 20.17 0.36 -11.22
N GLU A 92 19.08 0.57 -11.94
CA GLU A 92 18.63 1.91 -12.31
C GLU A 92 18.03 2.64 -11.12
N GLN A 93 18.26 3.95 -11.05
CA GLN A 93 17.66 4.78 -10.02
C GLN A 93 16.29 5.28 -10.47
N ILE A 94 15.33 5.22 -9.56
CA ILE A 94 13.95 5.66 -9.75
C ILE A 94 13.68 6.72 -8.70
N SER A 95 13.26 7.90 -9.14
CA SER A 95 12.87 8.98 -8.25
C SER A 95 11.35 9.03 -8.08
N LEU A 96 10.90 9.17 -6.84
CA LEU A 96 9.51 9.40 -6.45
C LEU A 96 9.41 10.73 -5.72
N ARG A 97 8.35 11.49 -5.94
CA ARG A 97 8.11 12.67 -5.11
C ARG A 97 7.84 12.23 -3.66
N ARG A 98 8.56 12.83 -2.74
CA ARG A 98 8.45 12.53 -1.31
C ARG A 98 7.00 12.66 -0.80
N VAL A 99 6.27 13.66 -1.30
CA VAL A 99 4.88 13.91 -0.91
C VAL A 99 3.94 12.73 -1.23
N ASP A 100 4.22 11.99 -2.30
CA ASP A 100 3.37 10.87 -2.75
C ASP A 100 3.60 9.59 -1.92
N VAL A 101 4.73 9.50 -1.21
CA VAL A 101 5.16 8.31 -0.45
C VAL A 101 5.51 8.62 1.02
N ALA A 102 5.20 9.81 1.49
CA ALA A 102 5.59 10.28 2.83
C ALA A 102 5.11 9.35 3.96
N GLU A 103 3.88 8.88 3.87
CA GLU A 103 3.30 7.97 4.86
C GLU A 103 3.96 6.59 4.86
N ASP A 104 4.37 6.11 3.68
CA ASP A 104 5.06 4.83 3.54
C ASP A 104 6.49 4.90 4.08
N LEU A 105 7.16 6.04 3.88
CA LEU A 105 8.54 6.26 4.35
C LEU A 105 8.67 6.18 5.88
N ASP A 106 7.61 6.47 6.62
CA ASP A 106 7.56 6.32 8.07
C ASP A 106 7.90 4.90 8.54
N PHE A 107 7.78 3.91 7.66
CA PHE A 107 8.04 2.50 7.97
C PHE A 107 9.19 1.89 7.15
N VAL A 108 9.95 2.71 6.42
CA VAL A 108 11.06 2.27 5.59
C VAL A 108 12.38 2.64 6.23
N GLN A 109 13.17 1.64 6.59
CA GLN A 109 14.54 1.85 7.07
C GLN A 109 15.49 2.19 5.91
N PRO A 110 16.56 2.94 6.14
CA PRO A 110 17.63 3.10 5.17
C PRO A 110 18.13 1.74 4.66
N SER A 111 18.33 1.64 3.35
CA SER A 111 18.72 0.41 2.65
C SER A 111 17.72 -0.74 2.69
N ALA A 112 16.48 -0.52 3.17
CA ALA A 112 15.44 -1.53 3.14
C ALA A 112 15.05 -1.86 1.70
N THR A 113 14.76 -3.14 1.46
CA THR A 113 14.14 -3.59 0.22
C THR A 113 12.63 -3.49 0.34
N ILE A 114 12.03 -2.78 -0.60
CA ILE A 114 10.58 -2.58 -0.71
C ILE A 114 10.09 -2.92 -2.10
N GLN A 115 8.80 -3.12 -2.24
CA GLN A 115 8.18 -3.32 -3.54
C GLN A 115 7.64 -2.00 -4.07
N LEU A 116 7.95 -1.69 -5.33
CA LEU A 116 7.46 -0.54 -6.06
C LEU A 116 6.41 -1.01 -7.08
N LEU A 117 5.20 -0.47 -6.97
CA LEU A 117 4.16 -0.70 -7.96
C LEU A 117 4.43 0.21 -9.17
N MET A 118 4.56 -0.39 -10.32
CA MET A 118 4.66 0.29 -11.62
C MET A 118 3.34 0.15 -12.35
N VAL A 119 2.86 1.23 -12.93
CA VAL A 119 1.64 1.29 -13.74
C VAL A 119 2.00 1.87 -15.10
N ASP A 120 1.84 1.09 -16.15
CA ASP A 120 2.27 1.45 -17.52
C ASP A 120 3.70 2.01 -17.58
N GLY A 121 4.63 1.36 -16.86
CA GLY A 121 6.03 1.76 -16.79
C GLY A 121 6.33 3.00 -15.93
N ARG A 122 5.34 3.52 -15.21
CA ARG A 122 5.51 4.66 -14.28
C ARG A 122 5.34 4.20 -12.84
N PRO A 123 6.16 4.72 -11.92
CA PRO A 123 5.98 4.41 -10.51
C PRO A 123 4.66 4.99 -9.99
N ALA A 124 3.86 4.16 -9.31
CA ALA A 124 2.55 4.52 -8.79
C ALA A 124 2.48 4.52 -7.25
N GLY A 125 3.43 3.90 -6.57
CA GLY A 125 3.48 3.87 -5.11
C GLY A 125 4.32 2.74 -4.57
N MET A 126 4.63 2.81 -3.28
CA MET A 126 5.33 1.74 -2.57
C MET A 126 4.33 0.71 -2.05
N GLN A 127 4.76 -0.54 -1.99
CA GLN A 127 4.03 -1.62 -1.33
C GLN A 127 4.88 -2.11 -0.16
N LEU A 128 4.46 -1.75 1.04
CA LEU A 128 5.11 -2.21 2.25
C LEU A 128 4.63 -3.62 2.64
N PRO A 129 5.47 -4.40 3.33
CA PRO A 129 5.01 -5.60 4.00
C PRO A 129 3.92 -5.24 5.03
N ALA A 130 3.04 -6.17 5.35
CA ALA A 130 1.93 -5.94 6.30
C ALA A 130 2.41 -5.51 7.70
N SER A 131 3.63 -5.88 8.05
CA SER A 131 4.26 -5.45 9.30
C SER A 131 5.76 -5.28 9.12
N VAL A 132 6.35 -4.39 9.91
CA VAL A 132 7.79 -4.13 9.98
C VAL A 132 8.27 -4.18 11.43
N GLU A 133 9.56 -4.44 11.60
CA GLU A 133 10.23 -4.43 12.90
C GLU A 133 11.12 -3.20 13.00
N LEU A 134 10.81 -2.30 13.93
CA LEU A 134 11.52 -1.05 14.11
C LEU A 134 11.92 -0.86 15.58
N ALA A 135 13.04 -0.20 15.81
CA ALA A 135 13.49 0.16 17.14
C ALA A 135 12.76 1.42 17.65
N VAL A 136 12.46 1.44 18.93
CA VAL A 136 11.93 2.61 19.60
C VAL A 136 13.08 3.58 19.90
N ALA A 137 13.05 4.76 19.26
CA ALA A 137 14.04 5.80 19.45
C ALA A 137 13.73 6.65 20.69
N GLU A 138 12.45 7.00 20.90
CA GLU A 138 12.00 7.82 22.01
C GLU A 138 10.64 7.34 22.53
N THR A 139 10.46 7.32 23.83
CA THR A 139 9.18 7.12 24.49
C THR A 139 9.26 7.60 25.94
N GLU A 140 8.13 7.97 26.51
CA GLU A 140 8.06 8.33 27.92
C GLU A 140 8.25 7.08 28.81
N PRO A 141 8.84 7.24 30.01
CA PRO A 141 8.89 6.14 30.98
C PRO A 141 7.46 5.76 31.38
N GLY A 142 7.20 4.45 31.44
CA GLY A 142 5.91 3.94 31.91
C GLY A 142 5.72 4.26 33.40
N VAL A 143 4.71 5.04 33.76
CA VAL A 143 4.39 5.32 35.15
C VAL A 143 3.74 4.08 35.75
N ARG A 144 4.38 3.48 36.77
CA ARG A 144 3.77 2.42 37.61
C ARG A 144 2.69 3.02 38.48
N GLY A 145 1.44 2.73 38.22
CA GLY A 145 0.35 3.16 39.09
C GLY A 145 -1.07 3.02 38.55
N ASP A 146 -1.23 2.94 37.23
CA ASP A 146 -2.56 2.75 36.64
C ASP A 146 -2.86 1.27 36.42
N THR A 147 -3.76 0.75 37.23
CA THR A 147 -4.37 -0.59 37.13
C THR A 147 -5.40 -0.67 35.99
N VAL A 148 -5.43 0.32 35.10
CA VAL A 148 -6.34 0.34 33.97
C VAL A 148 -5.71 -0.46 32.82
N SER A 149 -6.31 -1.59 32.49
CA SER A 149 -5.99 -2.37 31.30
C SER A 149 -6.21 -1.50 30.05
N ASN A 150 -5.24 -1.50 29.14
CA ASN A 150 -5.23 -0.77 27.85
C ASN A 150 -4.69 0.68 27.88
N VAL A 151 -3.89 1.06 28.87
CA VAL A 151 -3.17 2.34 28.79
C VAL A 151 -1.99 2.21 27.82
N THR A 152 -1.95 3.10 26.86
CA THR A 152 -0.87 3.21 25.89
C THR A 152 -0.15 4.53 26.04
N LYS A 153 1.08 4.60 25.51
CA LYS A 153 1.88 5.82 25.43
C LYS A 153 2.44 6.00 24.03
N PRO A 154 2.74 7.23 23.60
CA PRO A 154 3.37 7.45 22.32
C PRO A 154 4.84 6.98 22.36
N ALA A 155 5.26 6.36 21.25
CA ALA A 155 6.65 6.02 21.00
C ALA A 155 7.05 6.49 19.60
N THR A 156 8.17 7.18 19.52
CA THR A 156 8.80 7.56 18.25
C THR A 156 9.77 6.46 17.84
N LEU A 157 9.61 5.95 16.63
CA LEU A 157 10.45 4.90 16.07
C LEU A 157 11.71 5.48 15.41
N GLU A 158 12.68 4.64 15.14
CA GLU A 158 13.95 5.01 14.48
C GLU A 158 13.76 5.67 13.10
N THR A 159 12.61 5.44 12.46
CA THR A 159 12.22 6.07 11.19
C THR A 159 11.53 7.43 11.35
N GLY A 160 11.22 7.84 12.58
CA GLY A 160 10.46 9.05 12.88
C GLY A 160 8.95 8.83 13.01
N ALA A 161 8.43 7.65 12.68
CA ALA A 161 7.03 7.32 12.86
C ALA A 161 6.64 7.31 14.35
N VAL A 162 5.44 7.81 14.67
CA VAL A 162 4.91 7.78 16.03
C VAL A 162 3.77 6.77 16.11
N VAL A 163 3.87 5.83 17.03
CA VAL A 163 2.85 4.80 17.27
C VAL A 163 2.50 4.71 18.76
N GLN A 164 1.28 4.28 19.05
CA GLN A 164 0.85 4.01 20.42
C GLN A 164 1.32 2.62 20.85
N VAL A 165 2.04 2.55 21.97
CA VAL A 165 2.61 1.30 22.50
C VAL A 165 2.15 1.06 23.94
N PRO A 166 2.14 -0.19 24.42
CA PRO A 166 1.92 -0.50 25.84
C PRO A 166 2.96 0.16 26.74
N LEU A 167 2.60 0.42 27.99
CA LEU A 167 3.47 1.11 28.96
C LEU A 167 4.81 0.41 29.22
N PHE A 168 4.90 -0.91 29.03
CA PHE A 168 6.12 -1.70 29.25
C PHE A 168 7.19 -1.55 28.16
N VAL A 169 6.86 -0.93 27.03
CA VAL A 169 7.81 -0.70 25.94
C VAL A 169 8.76 0.43 26.32
N ASN A 170 10.05 0.22 26.11
CA ASN A 170 11.11 1.16 26.44
C ASN A 170 11.92 1.58 25.20
N VAL A 171 12.67 2.66 25.36
CA VAL A 171 13.67 3.08 24.35
C VAL A 171 14.65 1.93 24.11
N GLY A 172 14.95 1.66 22.84
CA GLY A 172 15.82 0.57 22.40
C GLY A 172 15.11 -0.77 22.16
N ASP A 173 13.86 -0.92 22.61
CA ASP A 173 13.08 -2.12 22.30
C ASP A 173 12.78 -2.17 20.79
N ARG A 174 12.89 -3.36 20.20
CA ARG A 174 12.38 -3.61 18.85
C ARG A 174 10.94 -4.04 18.93
N ILE A 175 10.11 -3.42 18.14
CA ILE A 175 8.68 -3.70 18.10
C ILE A 175 8.22 -4.00 16.68
N LYS A 176 7.24 -4.85 16.56
CA LYS A 176 6.53 -5.15 15.32
C LYS A 176 5.32 -4.25 15.20
N VAL A 177 5.23 -3.55 14.08
CA VAL A 177 4.19 -2.56 13.80
C VAL A 177 3.44 -2.96 12.53
N ASP A 178 2.11 -2.86 12.57
CA ASP A 178 1.27 -2.98 11.38
C ASP A 178 1.41 -1.72 10.53
N THR A 179 1.81 -1.87 9.27
CA THR A 179 2.09 -0.74 8.38
C THR A 179 0.82 -0.08 7.84
N ARG A 180 -0.31 -0.80 7.80
CA ARG A 180 -1.58 -0.30 7.29
C ARG A 180 -2.37 0.44 8.36
N GLU A 181 -2.44 -0.17 9.58
CA GLU A 181 -3.17 0.38 10.70
C GLU A 181 -2.30 1.29 11.58
N ARG A 182 -0.98 1.36 11.27
CA ARG A 182 0.01 2.19 11.99
C ARG A 182 0.01 1.94 13.49
N ARG A 183 -0.08 0.68 13.88
CA ARG A 183 -0.23 0.29 15.28
C ARG A 183 0.76 -0.79 15.71
N TYR A 184 1.06 -0.79 16.99
CA TYR A 184 1.84 -1.83 17.65
C TYR A 184 1.14 -3.20 17.56
N ILE A 185 1.90 -4.24 17.23
CA ILE A 185 1.44 -5.64 17.25
C ILE A 185 2.04 -6.39 18.44
N SER A 186 3.38 -6.40 18.54
CA SER A 186 4.11 -7.14 19.56
C SER A 186 5.54 -6.62 19.72
N ARG A 187 6.26 -7.08 20.74
CA ARG A 187 7.73 -7.03 20.71
C ARG A 187 8.25 -7.96 19.59
N ALA A 188 9.35 -7.56 18.98
CA ALA A 188 10.05 -8.37 17.98
C ALA A 188 11.05 -9.30 18.67
#